data_c0ae857c4ead180b96e7e8eb3040bee3
#
_entry.id   c0ae857c4ead180b96e7e8eb3040bee3
#
_cell.length_a   1.000
_cell.length_b   1.000
_cell.length_c   1.000
_cell.angle_alpha   90.00
_cell.angle_beta   90.00
_cell.angle_gamma   90.00
#
_symmetry.space_group_name_H-M   'P 1'
#
loop_
_entity.id
_entity.type
_entity.pdbx_description
1 polymer ?
#
loop_
_entity_poly.entity_id
_entity_poly.type
_entity_poly.pdbx_seq_one_letter_code
_entity_poly.pdbx_strand_id
1 'polypeptide(L)'
;LDFVDIPLDTDIPVFLDPGAIKSLDSNWGQELTSHLQSFFEKVLKLIKDGKNTEAQNLLASLNERNEFHLGYSSERSRGHGFGAGSAHSVWNALTQSKAVTTGLLKDLEDTALLIPGIGTDMISDAVSNILRGPLITYTQEICEYYGVKLTPNIDSGPIWDPHKGKW
;
A
#
# COMPACT_ATOMS: atom_id res chain seq x y z
N LEU A 1 -15.19 13.63 -18.64
CA LEU A 1 -14.83 13.32 -17.26
C LEU A 1 -13.41 12.78 -17.26
N ASP A 2 -12.58 13.23 -16.35
CA ASP A 2 -11.18 12.83 -16.23
C ASP A 2 -11.03 11.50 -15.46
N PHE A 3 -11.94 10.57 -15.71
CA PHE A 3 -11.90 9.24 -15.11
C PHE A 3 -11.35 8.22 -16.10
N VAL A 4 -10.68 7.21 -15.57
CA VAL A 4 -10.30 6.03 -16.34
C VAL A 4 -11.57 5.35 -16.84
N ASP A 5 -11.64 5.05 -18.14
CA ASP A 5 -12.72 4.27 -18.72
C ASP A 5 -12.55 2.80 -18.29
N ILE A 6 -13.43 2.36 -17.39
CA ILE A 6 -13.35 1.03 -16.79
C ILE A 6 -14.36 0.13 -17.48
N PRO A 7 -13.92 -0.91 -18.23
CA PRO A 7 -14.84 -1.89 -18.79
C PRO A 7 -15.52 -2.67 -17.66
N LEU A 8 -16.82 -2.92 -17.83
CA LEU A 8 -17.64 -3.60 -16.82
C LEU A 8 -17.64 -5.14 -16.97
N ASP A 9 -16.94 -5.67 -17.96
CA ASP A 9 -16.91 -7.08 -18.32
C ASP A 9 -15.53 -7.75 -18.11
N THR A 10 -14.52 -6.96 -17.84
CA THR A 10 -13.14 -7.43 -17.64
C THR A 10 -12.50 -6.77 -16.44
N ASP A 11 -11.58 -7.49 -15.81
CA ASP A 11 -10.70 -6.96 -14.76
C ASP A 11 -9.46 -6.33 -15.42
N ILE A 12 -9.14 -5.11 -15.03
CA ILE A 12 -7.94 -4.40 -15.51
C ILE A 12 -6.87 -4.46 -14.42
N PRO A 13 -5.69 -5.04 -14.72
CA PRO A 13 -4.58 -4.99 -13.78
C PRO A 13 -4.10 -3.54 -13.60
N VAL A 14 -4.06 -3.10 -12.35
CA VAL A 14 -3.57 -1.77 -11.97
C VAL A 14 -2.43 -1.92 -10.98
N PHE A 15 -1.36 -1.19 -11.24
CA PHE A 15 -0.20 -1.15 -10.37
C PHE A 15 0.01 0.28 -9.86
N LEU A 16 0.06 0.44 -8.54
CA LEU A 16 0.49 1.68 -7.92
C LEU A 16 2.00 1.65 -7.74
N ASP A 17 2.69 2.45 -8.54
CA ASP A 17 4.14 2.56 -8.53
C ASP A 17 4.59 3.68 -7.56
N PRO A 18 5.30 3.35 -6.46
CA PRO A 18 5.80 4.35 -5.52
C PRO A 18 6.76 5.34 -6.17
N GLY A 19 7.52 4.93 -7.19
CA GLY A 19 8.40 5.82 -7.95
C GLY A 19 7.63 6.86 -8.76
N ALA A 20 6.53 6.45 -9.39
CA ALA A 20 5.64 7.37 -10.09
C ALA A 20 5.01 8.37 -9.11
N ILE A 21 4.57 7.92 -7.92
CA ILE A 21 4.01 8.78 -6.88
C ILE A 21 5.04 9.81 -6.42
N LYS A 22 6.26 9.39 -6.15
CA LYS A 22 7.37 10.26 -5.72
C LYS A 22 7.75 11.31 -6.77
N SER A 23 7.51 11.01 -8.06
CA SER A 23 7.78 11.93 -9.17
C SER A 23 6.67 12.96 -9.39
N LEU A 24 5.54 12.88 -8.68
CA LEU A 24 4.48 13.86 -8.77
C LEU A 24 4.92 15.19 -8.14
N ASP A 25 5.10 16.21 -8.98
CA ASP A 25 5.46 17.57 -8.54
C ASP A 25 4.22 18.33 -8.03
N SER A 26 3.73 17.89 -6.87
CA SER A 26 2.55 18.45 -6.23
C SER A 26 2.56 18.21 -4.71
N ASN A 27 1.82 19.03 -3.96
CA ASN A 27 1.62 18.81 -2.52
C ASN A 27 1.01 17.44 -2.24
N TRP A 28 0.11 16.99 -3.12
CA TRP A 28 -0.49 15.66 -3.06
C TRP A 28 0.56 14.54 -3.18
N GLY A 29 1.45 14.63 -4.18
CA GLY A 29 2.54 13.67 -4.34
C GLY A 29 3.48 13.64 -3.13
N GLN A 30 3.77 14.80 -2.53
CA GLN A 30 4.58 14.89 -1.31
C GLN A 30 3.89 14.25 -0.10
N GLU A 31 2.58 14.45 0.05
CA GLU A 31 1.78 13.83 1.11
C GLU A 31 1.78 12.31 0.98
N LEU A 32 1.47 11.77 -0.20
CA LEU A 32 1.47 10.34 -0.47
C LEU A 32 2.85 9.72 -0.22
N THR A 33 3.91 10.38 -0.70
CA THR A 33 5.29 9.94 -0.45
C THR A 33 5.61 9.87 1.04
N SER A 34 5.21 10.90 1.80
CA SER A 34 5.41 10.93 3.26
C SER A 34 4.67 9.81 3.97
N HIS A 35 3.46 9.45 3.52
CA HIS A 35 2.70 8.31 4.05
C HIS A 35 3.46 7.00 3.84
N LEU A 36 3.94 6.76 2.62
CA LEU A 36 4.72 5.56 2.30
C LEU A 36 5.99 5.47 3.13
N GLN A 37 6.74 6.56 3.20
CA GLN A 37 7.98 6.61 3.98
C GLN A 37 7.73 6.34 5.47
N SER A 38 6.68 6.95 6.05
CA SER A 38 6.35 6.79 7.47
C SER A 38 6.08 5.33 7.85
N PHE A 39 5.38 4.58 6.99
CA PHE A 39 5.12 3.17 7.21
C PHE A 39 6.40 2.35 7.15
N PHE A 40 7.17 2.56 6.11
CA PHE A 40 8.38 1.78 5.86
C PHE A 40 9.44 2.02 6.94
N GLU A 41 9.68 3.28 7.32
CA GLU A 41 10.56 3.64 8.44
C GLU A 41 10.11 3.00 9.75
N LYS A 42 8.79 2.95 10.00
CA LYS A 42 8.26 2.29 11.20
C LYS A 42 8.57 0.81 11.21
N VAL A 43 8.39 0.10 10.09
CA VAL A 43 8.70 -1.32 9.96
C VAL A 43 10.21 -1.55 10.19
N LEU A 44 11.06 -0.80 9.49
CA LEU A 44 12.51 -0.93 9.61
C LEU A 44 12.99 -0.64 11.04
N LYS A 45 12.42 0.38 11.69
CA LYS A 45 12.71 0.69 13.09
C LYS A 45 12.34 -0.46 14.02
N LEU A 46 11.15 -1.05 13.86
CA LEU A 46 10.72 -2.18 14.68
C LEU A 46 11.64 -3.39 14.51
N ILE A 47 12.07 -3.68 13.28
CA ILE A 47 13.04 -4.74 12.98
C ILE A 47 14.37 -4.46 13.69
N LYS A 48 14.88 -3.23 13.59
CA LYS A 48 16.14 -2.81 14.23
C LYS A 48 16.08 -2.88 15.75
N ASP A 49 14.92 -2.55 16.31
CA ASP A 49 14.67 -2.59 17.77
C ASP A 49 14.37 -4.02 18.29
N GLY A 50 14.40 -5.04 17.42
CA GLY A 50 14.10 -6.43 17.76
C GLY A 50 12.62 -6.72 18.03
N LYS A 51 11.73 -5.79 17.73
CA LYS A 51 10.27 -5.90 17.93
C LYS A 51 9.59 -6.64 16.76
N ASN A 52 10.04 -7.86 16.56
CA ASN A 52 9.71 -8.66 15.38
C ASN A 52 8.20 -8.93 15.22
N THR A 53 7.50 -9.24 16.32
CA THR A 53 6.05 -9.48 16.28
C THR A 53 5.27 -8.24 15.87
N GLU A 54 5.67 -7.05 16.36
CA GLU A 54 5.03 -5.79 15.99
C GLU A 54 5.25 -5.49 14.50
N ALA A 55 6.47 -5.71 13.99
CA ALA A 55 6.79 -5.54 12.57
C ALA A 55 5.97 -6.48 11.66
N GLN A 56 5.88 -7.77 12.05
CA GLN A 56 5.07 -8.75 11.32
C GLN A 56 3.59 -8.38 11.31
N ASN A 57 3.04 -7.90 12.42
CA ASN A 57 1.65 -7.46 12.51
C ASN A 57 1.36 -6.25 11.61
N LEU A 58 2.29 -5.30 11.49
CA LEU A 58 2.14 -4.20 10.53
C LEU A 58 2.11 -4.71 9.09
N LEU A 59 3.03 -5.59 8.73
CA LEU A 59 3.10 -6.17 7.39
C LEU A 59 1.89 -7.05 7.07
N ALA A 60 1.35 -7.78 8.04
CA ALA A 60 0.17 -8.62 7.85
C ALA A 60 -1.11 -7.85 7.51
N SER A 61 -1.12 -6.54 7.77
CA SER A 61 -2.24 -5.67 7.39
C SER A 61 -2.20 -5.20 5.93
N LEU A 62 -1.13 -5.50 5.19
CA LEU A 62 -0.98 -5.19 3.77
C LEU A 62 -1.66 -6.25 2.88
N ASN A 63 -2.91 -6.59 3.19
CA ASN A 63 -3.66 -7.58 2.43
C ASN A 63 -4.24 -6.95 1.17
N GLU A 64 -4.38 -7.75 0.11
CA GLU A 64 -5.14 -7.38 -1.07
C GLU A 64 -6.56 -6.92 -0.68
N ARG A 65 -6.99 -5.83 -1.28
CA ARG A 65 -8.27 -5.18 -1.02
C ARG A 65 -9.10 -5.11 -2.30
N ASN A 66 -10.35 -5.55 -2.20
CA ASN A 66 -11.26 -5.56 -3.34
C ASN A 66 -11.54 -4.17 -3.93
N GLU A 67 -11.45 -3.12 -3.13
CA GLU A 67 -11.70 -1.75 -3.56
C GLU A 67 -10.66 -1.17 -4.52
N PHE A 68 -9.53 -1.86 -4.72
CA PHE A 68 -8.51 -1.46 -5.68
C PHE A 68 -8.60 -2.20 -7.03
N HIS A 69 -9.56 -3.10 -7.20
CA HIS A 69 -9.83 -3.72 -8.48
C HIS A 69 -10.60 -2.78 -9.38
N LEU A 70 -10.12 -2.61 -10.62
CA LEU A 70 -10.81 -1.87 -11.66
C LEU A 70 -11.46 -2.83 -12.65
N GLY A 71 -12.79 -2.77 -12.78
CA GLY A 71 -13.55 -3.65 -13.62
C GLY A 71 -14.47 -4.57 -12.87
N TYR A 72 -15.07 -5.52 -13.56
CA TYR A 72 -15.99 -6.48 -12.98
C TYR A 72 -15.37 -7.88 -12.97
N SER A 73 -15.26 -8.47 -11.81
CA SER A 73 -14.93 -9.88 -11.64
C SER A 73 -16.16 -10.64 -11.13
N SER A 74 -16.51 -11.75 -11.80
CA SER A 74 -17.61 -12.62 -11.38
C SER A 74 -17.27 -13.48 -10.16
N GLU A 75 -16.02 -13.51 -9.74
CA GLU A 75 -15.51 -14.28 -8.61
C GLU A 75 -14.79 -13.34 -7.62
N ARG A 76 -14.54 -13.86 -6.41
CA ARG A 76 -13.70 -13.13 -5.44
C ARG A 76 -12.31 -12.91 -6.04
N SER A 77 -11.72 -11.77 -5.74
CA SER A 77 -10.35 -11.46 -6.17
C SER A 77 -9.43 -12.64 -5.86
N ARG A 78 -8.65 -13.06 -6.85
CA ARG A 78 -7.71 -14.16 -6.76
C ARG A 78 -6.26 -13.72 -6.53
N GLY A 79 -6.07 -12.47 -6.15
CA GLY A 79 -4.74 -11.94 -5.91
C GLY A 79 -4.03 -12.61 -4.74
N HIS A 80 -2.71 -12.59 -4.80
CA HIS A 80 -1.82 -13.13 -3.77
C HIS A 80 -1.38 -12.02 -2.82
N GLY A 81 -2.35 -11.31 -2.20
CA GLY A 81 -2.05 -10.28 -1.22
C GLY A 81 -1.15 -10.76 -0.07
N PHE A 82 -0.65 -9.83 0.72
CA PHE A 82 0.14 -10.12 1.91
C PHE A 82 -0.68 -10.90 2.96
N GLY A 83 -1.03 -12.15 2.67
CA GLY A 83 -1.54 -13.06 3.70
C GLY A 83 -0.48 -13.28 4.79
N ALA A 84 -0.85 -13.86 5.92
CA ALA A 84 0.07 -14.09 7.05
C ALA A 84 1.39 -14.80 6.62
N GLY A 85 1.33 -15.70 5.63
CA GLY A 85 2.50 -16.35 5.05
C GLY A 85 3.39 -15.40 4.25
N SER A 86 2.81 -14.49 3.48
CA SER A 86 3.57 -13.51 2.69
C SER A 86 4.19 -12.44 3.58
N ALA A 87 3.48 -11.95 4.61
CA ALA A 87 4.01 -11.03 5.60
C ALA A 87 5.23 -11.60 6.34
N HIS A 88 5.18 -12.89 6.69
CA HIS A 88 6.31 -13.57 7.32
C HIS A 88 7.50 -13.71 6.35
N SER A 89 7.24 -14.02 5.09
CA SER A 89 8.29 -14.12 4.06
C SER A 89 8.96 -12.78 3.81
N VAL A 90 8.20 -11.69 3.71
CA VAL A 90 8.73 -10.32 3.57
C VAL A 90 9.53 -9.93 4.79
N TRP A 91 9.01 -10.20 5.99
CA TRP A 91 9.74 -9.92 7.23
C TRP A 91 11.07 -10.70 7.30
N ASN A 92 11.08 -11.99 6.94
CA ASN A 92 12.31 -12.79 6.87
C ASN A 92 13.30 -12.19 5.87
N ALA A 93 12.82 -11.82 4.68
CA ALA A 93 13.65 -11.22 3.66
C ALA A 93 14.25 -9.88 4.12
N LEU A 94 13.46 -9.03 4.76
CA LEU A 94 13.93 -7.76 5.33
C LEU A 94 14.96 -7.98 6.44
N THR A 95 14.73 -8.91 7.38
CA THR A 95 15.64 -9.15 8.50
C THR A 95 16.94 -9.79 8.09
N GLN A 96 16.96 -10.57 7.00
CA GLN A 96 18.16 -11.21 6.46
C GLN A 96 18.90 -10.31 5.47
N SER A 97 18.28 -9.22 5.03
CA SER A 97 18.87 -8.32 4.04
C SER A 97 20.02 -7.51 4.63
N LYS A 98 21.21 -7.60 3.99
CA LYS A 98 22.32 -6.70 4.30
C LYS A 98 21.96 -5.24 4.01
N ALA A 99 21.09 -4.97 3.05
CA ALA A 99 20.64 -3.62 2.73
C ALA A 99 19.89 -2.96 3.88
N VAL A 100 19.10 -3.73 4.65
CA VAL A 100 18.44 -3.25 5.87
C VAL A 100 19.47 -2.97 6.98
N THR A 101 20.38 -3.91 7.24
CA THR A 101 21.37 -3.78 8.32
C THR A 101 22.40 -2.69 8.06
N THR A 102 22.72 -2.42 6.80
CA THR A 102 23.67 -1.37 6.39
C THR A 102 23.02 -0.01 6.17
N GLY A 103 21.66 0.07 6.23
CA GLY A 103 20.92 1.30 5.96
C GLY A 103 20.89 1.71 4.49
N LEU A 104 21.21 0.80 3.58
CA LEU A 104 21.08 1.03 2.12
C LEU A 104 19.62 1.01 1.68
N LEU A 105 18.78 0.23 2.36
CA LEU A 105 17.35 0.18 2.10
C LEU A 105 16.68 1.37 2.79
N LYS A 106 16.22 2.34 2.02
CA LYS A 106 15.60 3.56 2.53
C LYS A 106 14.13 3.68 2.14
N ASP A 107 13.80 3.22 0.94
CA ASP A 107 12.49 3.39 0.33
C ASP A 107 11.84 2.05 -0.03
N LEU A 108 10.52 2.03 -0.16
CA LEU A 108 9.77 0.84 -0.57
C LEU A 108 10.18 0.36 -1.98
N GLU A 109 10.56 1.29 -2.86
CA GLU A 109 11.06 1.02 -4.22
C GLU A 109 12.31 0.15 -4.21
N ASP A 110 13.20 0.39 -3.23
CA ASP A 110 14.44 -0.36 -3.09
C ASP A 110 14.18 -1.83 -2.75
N THR A 111 13.02 -2.14 -2.14
CA THR A 111 12.71 -3.51 -1.71
C THR A 111 12.59 -4.47 -2.89
N ALA A 112 11.97 -4.06 -3.99
CA ALA A 112 11.85 -4.88 -5.20
C ALA A 112 13.21 -5.17 -5.85
N LEU A 113 14.13 -4.20 -5.77
CA LEU A 113 15.45 -4.32 -6.37
C LEU A 113 16.43 -5.11 -5.49
N LEU A 114 16.30 -4.98 -4.18
CA LEU A 114 17.32 -5.45 -3.23
C LEU A 114 16.90 -6.70 -2.46
N ILE A 115 15.62 -7.08 -2.51
CA ILE A 115 15.09 -8.18 -1.70
C ILE A 115 14.47 -9.24 -2.59
N PRO A 116 15.09 -10.42 -2.73
CA PRO A 116 14.52 -11.53 -3.48
C PRO A 116 13.17 -11.95 -2.93
N GLY A 117 12.21 -12.17 -3.82
CA GLY A 117 10.86 -12.65 -3.47
C GLY A 117 9.83 -11.54 -3.23
N ILE A 118 10.21 -10.25 -3.30
CA ILE A 118 9.27 -9.14 -3.33
C ILE A 118 9.07 -8.72 -4.78
N GLY A 119 7.89 -9.03 -5.32
CA GLY A 119 7.49 -8.66 -6.68
C GLY A 119 6.76 -7.32 -6.75
N THR A 120 6.56 -6.82 -7.97
CA THR A 120 5.83 -5.57 -8.24
C THR A 120 4.40 -5.61 -7.72
N ASP A 121 3.71 -6.76 -7.82
CA ASP A 121 2.35 -6.94 -7.29
C ASP A 121 2.30 -6.68 -5.78
N MET A 122 3.24 -7.26 -5.04
CA MET A 122 3.32 -7.09 -3.59
C MET A 122 3.59 -5.64 -3.21
N ILE A 123 4.38 -4.92 -4.00
CA ILE A 123 4.64 -3.49 -3.77
C ILE A 123 3.38 -2.68 -4.05
N SER A 124 2.68 -2.94 -5.14
CA SER A 124 1.42 -2.28 -5.47
C SER A 124 0.37 -2.49 -4.36
N ASP A 125 0.23 -3.72 -3.85
CA ASP A 125 -0.66 -4.03 -2.74
C ASP A 125 -0.27 -3.27 -1.46
N ALA A 126 1.02 -3.21 -1.16
CA ALA A 126 1.51 -2.44 -0.02
C ALA A 126 1.21 -0.96 -0.16
N VAL A 127 1.50 -0.36 -1.33
CA VAL A 127 1.22 1.04 -1.64
C VAL A 127 -0.28 1.33 -1.49
N SER A 128 -1.13 0.48 -2.08
CA SER A 128 -2.59 0.61 -2.00
C SER A 128 -3.10 0.65 -0.56
N ASN A 129 -2.62 -0.27 0.29
CA ASN A 129 -3.03 -0.32 1.68
C ASN A 129 -2.54 0.89 2.49
N ILE A 130 -1.28 1.28 2.33
CA ILE A 130 -0.70 2.40 3.07
C ILE A 130 -1.39 3.71 2.69
N LEU A 131 -1.67 3.91 1.41
CA LEU A 131 -2.29 5.13 0.88
C LEU A 131 -3.82 5.12 0.94
N ARG A 132 -4.43 4.06 1.44
CA ARG A 132 -5.89 3.90 1.46
C ARG A 132 -6.62 5.08 2.09
N GLY A 133 -6.14 5.60 3.22
CA GLY A 133 -6.74 6.78 3.87
C GLY A 133 -6.78 8.00 2.94
N PRO A 134 -5.64 8.50 2.47
CA PRO A 134 -5.59 9.59 1.50
C PRO A 134 -6.42 9.35 0.24
N LEU A 135 -6.41 8.14 -0.32
CA LEU A 135 -7.19 7.81 -1.52
C LEU A 135 -8.69 7.83 -1.28
N ILE A 136 -9.16 7.39 -0.11
CA ILE A 136 -10.57 7.50 0.29
C ILE A 136 -10.98 8.97 0.40
N THR A 137 -10.17 9.79 1.07
CA THR A 137 -10.44 11.23 1.19
C THR A 137 -10.52 11.90 -0.17
N TYR A 138 -9.56 11.66 -1.05
CA TYR A 138 -9.57 12.17 -2.41
C TYR A 138 -10.83 11.73 -3.18
N THR A 139 -11.20 10.45 -3.08
CA THR A 139 -12.41 9.93 -3.73
C THR A 139 -13.67 10.64 -3.23
N GLN A 140 -13.77 10.89 -1.92
CA GLN A 140 -14.90 11.61 -1.33
C GLN A 140 -14.99 13.05 -1.83
N GLU A 141 -13.86 13.77 -1.91
CA GLU A 141 -13.79 15.13 -2.44
C GLU A 141 -14.20 15.20 -3.92
N ILE A 142 -13.74 14.26 -4.73
CA ILE A 142 -14.12 14.17 -6.14
C ILE A 142 -15.60 13.82 -6.31
N CYS A 143 -16.13 12.91 -5.50
CA CYS A 143 -17.56 12.60 -5.50
C CYS A 143 -18.40 13.83 -5.14
N GLU A 144 -17.98 14.60 -4.15
CA GLU A 144 -18.66 15.84 -3.76
C GLU A 144 -18.62 16.85 -4.92
N TYR A 145 -17.46 17.06 -5.50
CA TYR A 145 -17.27 17.97 -6.64
C TYR A 145 -18.19 17.66 -7.84
N TYR A 146 -18.37 16.37 -8.14
CA TYR A 146 -19.23 15.93 -9.25
C TYR A 146 -20.69 15.66 -8.83
N GLY A 147 -21.06 15.87 -7.57
CA GLY A 147 -22.43 15.62 -7.07
C GLY A 147 -22.80 14.13 -7.01
N VAL A 148 -21.80 13.24 -6.92
CA VAL A 148 -22.02 11.80 -6.75
C VAL A 148 -22.37 11.52 -5.29
N LYS A 149 -23.52 10.85 -5.09
CA LYS A 149 -23.98 10.51 -3.73
C LYS A 149 -23.14 9.39 -3.14
N LEU A 150 -22.62 9.65 -1.95
CA LEU A 150 -21.94 8.64 -1.14
C LEU A 150 -22.92 7.95 -0.19
N THR A 151 -22.71 6.67 0.09
CA THR A 151 -23.41 5.94 1.13
C THR A 151 -22.75 6.23 2.47
N PRO A 152 -23.46 6.79 3.45
CA PRO A 152 -22.88 7.10 4.76
C PRO A 152 -22.62 5.86 5.60
N ASN A 153 -21.73 5.98 6.58
CA ASN A 153 -21.43 4.96 7.60
C ASN A 153 -20.94 3.61 7.04
N ILE A 154 -20.23 3.64 5.93
CA ILE A 154 -19.50 2.47 5.42
C ILE A 154 -18.18 2.35 6.16
N ASP A 155 -17.98 1.20 6.83
CA ASP A 155 -16.71 0.89 7.46
C ASP A 155 -15.68 0.52 6.39
N SER A 156 -14.67 1.35 6.26
CA SER A 156 -13.56 1.10 5.33
C SER A 156 -12.49 0.15 5.91
N GLY A 157 -12.62 -0.25 7.17
CA GLY A 157 -11.57 -0.98 7.89
C GLY A 157 -10.37 -0.10 8.29
N PRO A 158 -9.31 -0.70 8.84
CA PRO A 158 -8.17 0.05 9.36
C PRO A 158 -7.43 0.79 8.25
N ILE A 159 -7.02 2.03 8.53
CA ILE A 159 -6.17 2.87 7.68
C ILE A 159 -4.86 3.19 8.42
N TRP A 160 -3.78 3.38 7.68
CA TRP A 160 -2.50 3.77 8.26
C TRP A 160 -2.55 5.19 8.82
N ASP A 161 -2.21 5.35 10.11
CA ASP A 161 -2.05 6.65 10.76
C ASP A 161 -0.53 6.91 10.95
N PRO A 162 0.08 7.78 10.13
CA PRO A 162 1.51 8.05 10.18
C PRO A 162 1.94 8.72 11.49
N HIS A 163 1.05 9.49 12.14
CA HIS A 163 1.35 10.16 13.41
C HIS A 163 1.40 9.18 14.58
N LYS A 164 0.52 8.18 14.58
CA LYS A 164 0.50 7.15 15.62
C LYS A 164 1.41 5.97 15.28
N GLY A 165 1.79 5.80 14.02
CA GLY A 165 2.57 4.68 13.55
C GLY A 165 1.85 3.33 13.74
N LYS A 166 0.55 3.29 13.42
CA LYS A 166 -0.31 2.10 13.54
C LYS A 166 -1.49 2.16 12.55
N TRP A 167 -2.06 1.00 12.30
CA TRP A 167 -3.35 0.87 11.61
C TRP A 167 -4.50 1.27 12.53
#